data_0a42684d1d33daf274710330c66b0828
#
_entry.id   0a42684d1d33daf274710330c66b0828
#
_cell.length_a   1.000
_cell.length_b   1.000
_cell.length_c   1.000
_cell.angle_alpha   90.00
_cell.angle_beta   90.00
_cell.angle_gamma   90.00
#
_symmetry.space_group_name_H-M   'P 1'
#
loop_
_entity.id
_entity.type
_entity.pdbx_description
1 polymer ?
#
loop_
_entity_poly.entity_id
_entity_poly.type
_entity_poly.pdbx_seq_one_letter_code
_entity_poly.pdbx_strand_id
1 'polypeptide(L)'
;MYFVDNNSAVPVMPQVKPVSSATPLYFTEGGNGVPPTWPGPDWFNIFQTELLNILKEAGINPDKANHAQLLAAMKKLLLSRSNPFGDIKADGPAAIATALANLGLGEGSALDRKSTRLNS
;
A
#
# COMPACT_ATOMS: atom_id res chain seq x y z
N MET A 1 0.63 -5.76 -11.36
CA MET A 1 -0.56 -4.88 -11.38
C MET A 1 -0.45 -3.89 -12.52
N TYR A 2 -1.51 -3.69 -13.27
CA TYR A 2 -1.48 -2.77 -14.39
C TYR A 2 -2.86 -2.15 -14.61
N PHE A 3 -2.90 -1.08 -15.37
CA PHE A 3 -4.14 -0.43 -15.80
C PHE A 3 -4.95 -1.37 -16.69
N VAL A 4 -6.26 -1.11 -16.79
CA VAL A 4 -7.07 -1.77 -17.83
C VAL A 4 -6.45 -1.45 -19.19
N ASP A 5 -6.33 -2.47 -20.03
CA ASP A 5 -5.59 -2.36 -21.30
C ASP A 5 -6.32 -3.13 -22.38
N ASN A 6 -7.29 -2.48 -23.00
CA ASN A 6 -8.02 -3.03 -24.14
C ASN A 6 -8.59 -1.88 -25.00
N ASN A 7 -9.15 -2.24 -26.14
CA ASN A 7 -9.60 -1.27 -27.13
C ASN A 7 -10.80 -0.41 -26.67
N SER A 8 -11.51 -0.84 -25.65
CA SER A 8 -12.67 -0.10 -25.12
C SER A 8 -12.28 0.87 -23.98
N ALA A 9 -11.04 0.82 -23.52
CA ALA A 9 -10.55 1.73 -22.48
C ALA A 9 -10.22 3.10 -23.06
N VAL A 10 -10.21 4.11 -22.20
CA VAL A 10 -9.95 5.51 -22.60
C VAL A 10 -8.71 6.05 -21.87
N PRO A 11 -7.93 6.96 -22.49
CA PRO A 11 -6.69 7.45 -21.89
C PRO A 11 -6.89 8.50 -20.79
N VAL A 12 -8.07 9.11 -20.70
CA VAL A 12 -8.36 10.11 -19.68
C VAL A 12 -9.45 9.56 -18.77
N MET A 13 -9.16 9.56 -17.46
CA MET A 13 -10.13 9.05 -16.48
C MET A 13 -11.42 9.89 -16.54
N PRO A 14 -12.59 9.26 -16.74
CA PRO A 14 -13.86 9.98 -16.65
C PRO A 14 -14.04 10.59 -15.25
N GLN A 15 -14.75 11.72 -15.20
CA GLN A 15 -15.05 12.36 -13.93
C GLN A 15 -15.87 11.42 -13.03
N VAL A 16 -15.44 11.29 -11.78
CA VAL A 16 -16.14 10.48 -10.80
C VAL A 16 -17.48 11.16 -10.45
N LYS A 17 -18.56 10.39 -10.47
CA LYS A 17 -19.89 10.88 -10.13
C LYS A 17 -20.01 11.14 -8.63
N PRO A 18 -20.80 12.15 -8.22
CA PRO A 18 -21.05 12.39 -6.80
C PRO A 18 -21.71 11.19 -6.12
N VAL A 19 -21.51 11.09 -4.82
CA VAL A 19 -22.19 10.07 -4.00
C VAL A 19 -23.70 10.29 -4.09
N SER A 20 -24.43 9.23 -4.42
CA SER A 20 -25.89 9.28 -4.60
C SER A 20 -26.67 8.59 -3.47
N SER A 21 -25.99 7.79 -2.64
CA SER A 21 -26.64 7.06 -1.56
C SER A 21 -26.04 7.41 -0.21
N ALA A 22 -26.86 7.69 0.78
CA ALA A 22 -26.43 7.94 2.15
C ALA A 22 -26.14 6.64 2.92
N THR A 23 -26.55 5.49 2.38
CA THR A 23 -26.32 4.19 3.01
C THR A 23 -25.37 3.36 2.17
N PRO A 24 -24.61 2.45 2.78
CA PRO A 24 -23.78 1.51 2.03
C PRO A 24 -24.63 0.64 1.11
N LEU A 25 -24.16 0.45 -0.13
CA LEU A 25 -24.80 -0.41 -1.11
C LEU A 25 -23.90 -1.58 -1.46
N TYR A 26 -24.49 -2.69 -1.87
CA TYR A 26 -23.78 -3.93 -2.15
C TYR A 26 -24.15 -4.50 -3.50
N PHE A 27 -23.27 -5.33 -4.04
CA PHE A 27 -23.52 -6.05 -5.29
C PHE A 27 -24.55 -7.15 -5.08
N THR A 28 -25.41 -7.38 -6.06
CA THR A 28 -26.37 -8.47 -6.08
C THR A 28 -26.42 -9.13 -7.45
N GLU A 29 -26.73 -10.42 -7.46
CA GLU A 29 -26.97 -11.15 -8.71
C GLU A 29 -28.25 -10.72 -9.41
N GLY A 30 -29.15 -10.05 -8.69
CA GLY A 30 -30.48 -9.75 -9.17
C GLY A 30 -31.42 -10.95 -9.01
N GLY A 31 -32.53 -10.90 -9.71
CA GLY A 31 -33.56 -11.93 -9.67
C GLY A 31 -34.95 -11.33 -9.59
N ASN A 32 -35.99 -12.13 -9.86
CA ASN A 32 -37.38 -11.68 -9.81
C ASN A 32 -37.63 -10.39 -10.62
N GLY A 33 -37.03 -10.31 -11.82
CA GLY A 33 -37.16 -9.14 -12.70
C GLY A 33 -36.20 -8.00 -12.36
N VAL A 34 -35.37 -8.13 -11.33
CA VAL A 34 -34.36 -7.14 -10.97
C VAL A 34 -33.03 -7.54 -11.60
N PRO A 35 -32.34 -6.65 -12.35
CA PRO A 35 -31.07 -6.99 -12.97
C PRO A 35 -29.95 -7.09 -11.96
N PRO A 36 -28.86 -7.79 -12.29
CA PRO A 36 -27.66 -7.80 -11.43
C PRO A 36 -27.04 -6.41 -11.36
N THR A 37 -26.29 -6.17 -10.30
CA THR A 37 -25.61 -4.89 -10.11
C THR A 37 -24.53 -4.69 -11.18
N TRP A 38 -24.58 -3.54 -11.82
CA TRP A 38 -23.54 -3.08 -12.75
C TRP A 38 -22.63 -2.10 -12.01
N PRO A 39 -21.33 -2.40 -11.84
CA PRO A 39 -20.45 -1.53 -11.05
C PRO A 39 -20.14 -0.18 -11.69
N GLY A 40 -20.15 -0.11 -13.02
CA GLY A 40 -19.79 1.11 -13.74
C GLY A 40 -18.30 1.43 -13.70
N PRO A 41 -17.85 2.43 -14.49
CA PRO A 41 -16.43 2.78 -14.59
C PRO A 41 -15.85 3.37 -13.30
N ASP A 42 -16.63 4.11 -12.51
CA ASP A 42 -16.16 4.72 -11.28
C ASP A 42 -15.61 3.68 -10.32
N TRP A 43 -16.34 2.61 -10.09
CA TRP A 43 -15.94 1.57 -9.15
C TRP A 43 -14.64 0.92 -9.57
N PHE A 44 -14.50 0.58 -10.84
CA PHE A 44 -13.29 -0.05 -11.37
C PHE A 44 -12.11 0.92 -11.37
N ASN A 45 -12.33 2.18 -11.74
CA ASN A 45 -11.26 3.18 -11.76
C ASN A 45 -10.76 3.51 -10.35
N ILE A 46 -11.65 3.57 -9.36
CA ILE A 46 -11.27 3.75 -7.97
C ILE A 46 -10.42 2.56 -7.51
N PHE A 47 -10.89 1.35 -7.74
CA PHE A 47 -10.18 0.13 -7.35
C PHE A 47 -8.79 0.07 -7.99
N GLN A 48 -8.72 0.33 -9.29
CA GLN A 48 -7.46 0.36 -10.03
C GLN A 48 -6.49 1.41 -9.47
N THR A 49 -6.98 2.61 -9.23
CA THR A 49 -6.17 3.72 -8.72
C THR A 49 -5.65 3.44 -7.31
N GLU A 50 -6.50 2.90 -6.44
CA GLU A 50 -6.09 2.55 -5.07
C GLU A 50 -4.93 1.55 -5.08
N LEU A 51 -5.02 0.50 -5.88
CA LEU A 51 -3.97 -0.51 -5.97
C LEU A 51 -2.69 0.04 -6.60
N LEU A 52 -2.82 0.83 -7.66
CA LEU A 52 -1.66 1.41 -8.33
C LEU A 52 -0.96 2.46 -7.46
N ASN A 53 -1.68 3.16 -6.59
CA ASN A 53 -1.07 4.09 -5.64
C ASN A 53 -0.16 3.36 -4.64
N ILE A 54 -0.49 2.15 -4.25
CA ILE A 54 0.37 1.35 -3.37
C ILE A 54 1.71 1.06 -4.07
N LEU A 55 1.67 0.69 -5.34
CA LEU A 55 2.88 0.47 -6.13
C LEU A 55 3.69 1.76 -6.25
N LYS A 56 3.02 2.86 -6.53
CA LYS A 56 3.67 4.17 -6.69
C LYS A 56 4.41 4.57 -5.41
N GLU A 57 3.78 4.42 -4.25
CA GLU A 57 4.40 4.74 -2.97
C GLU A 57 5.62 3.86 -2.71
N ALA A 58 5.58 2.61 -3.12
CA ALA A 58 6.70 1.70 -3.00
C ALA A 58 7.79 1.92 -4.06
N GLY A 59 7.58 2.83 -5.02
CA GLY A 59 8.53 3.08 -6.10
C GLY A 59 8.59 1.97 -7.14
N ILE A 60 7.51 1.21 -7.30
CA ILE A 60 7.42 0.09 -8.24
C ILE A 60 6.63 0.53 -9.47
N ASN A 61 7.22 0.41 -10.65
CA ASN A 61 6.52 0.70 -11.90
C ASN A 61 5.56 -0.44 -12.23
N PRO A 62 4.29 -0.13 -12.60
CA PRO A 62 3.34 -1.15 -12.97
C PRO A 62 3.83 -2.02 -14.13
N ASP A 63 3.67 -3.33 -14.00
CA ASP A 63 4.06 -4.31 -14.99
C ASP A 63 2.94 -5.33 -15.16
N LYS A 64 2.33 -5.35 -16.33
CA LYS A 64 1.20 -6.22 -16.66
C LYS A 64 1.54 -7.70 -16.52
N ALA A 65 2.78 -8.07 -16.76
CA ALA A 65 3.23 -9.46 -16.72
C ALA A 65 3.59 -9.94 -15.31
N ASN A 66 3.77 -9.03 -14.36
CA ASN A 66 4.16 -9.39 -13.00
C ASN A 66 2.97 -9.32 -12.06
N HIS A 67 2.55 -10.48 -11.55
CA HIS A 67 1.39 -10.61 -10.68
C HIS A 67 1.74 -10.64 -9.18
N ALA A 68 2.97 -10.25 -8.83
CA ALA A 68 3.45 -10.21 -7.44
C ALA A 68 3.83 -8.81 -6.98
N GLN A 69 3.46 -7.79 -7.73
CA GLN A 69 3.89 -6.42 -7.43
C GLN A 69 3.22 -5.84 -6.19
N LEU A 70 1.94 -6.12 -5.98
CA LEU A 70 1.24 -5.64 -4.79
C LEU A 70 1.87 -6.25 -3.54
N LEU A 71 2.17 -7.53 -3.55
CA LEU A 71 2.85 -8.20 -2.45
C LEU A 71 4.24 -7.59 -2.20
N ALA A 72 5.00 -7.32 -3.25
CA ALA A 72 6.31 -6.69 -3.15
C ALA A 72 6.21 -5.28 -2.55
N ALA A 73 5.20 -4.50 -2.97
CA ALA A 73 4.95 -3.17 -2.43
C ALA A 73 4.61 -3.22 -0.94
N MET A 74 3.76 -4.14 -0.54
CA MET A 74 3.38 -4.30 0.86
C MET A 74 4.59 -4.66 1.73
N LYS A 75 5.44 -5.57 1.25
CA LYS A 75 6.67 -5.93 1.97
C LYS A 75 7.63 -4.77 2.11
N LYS A 76 7.65 -3.87 1.14
CA LYS A 76 8.53 -2.69 1.16
C LYS A 76 7.98 -1.59 2.07
N LEU A 77 6.67 -1.43 2.14
CA LEU A 77 6.04 -0.35 2.89
C LEU A 77 5.75 -0.70 4.35
N LEU A 78 5.65 -1.99 4.69
CA LEU A 78 5.25 -2.46 6.00
C LEU A 78 6.39 -3.20 6.69
N LEU A 79 6.37 -3.20 8.03
CA LEU A 79 7.36 -3.95 8.80
C LEU A 79 7.11 -5.45 8.67
N SER A 80 8.16 -6.21 8.41
CA SER A 80 8.10 -7.65 8.29
C SER A 80 8.06 -8.31 9.68
N ARG A 81 7.15 -9.23 9.89
CA ARG A 81 7.08 -10.02 11.12
C ARG A 81 8.14 -11.12 11.17
N SER A 82 8.56 -11.63 10.02
CA SER A 82 9.57 -12.68 9.95
C SER A 82 10.99 -12.17 10.19
N ASN A 83 11.22 -10.88 9.93
CA ASN A 83 12.49 -10.22 10.17
C ASN A 83 12.21 -8.78 10.63
N PRO A 84 11.72 -8.59 11.86
CA PRO A 84 11.32 -7.27 12.34
C PRO A 84 12.47 -6.28 12.28
N PHE A 85 12.17 -5.11 11.68
CA PHE A 85 13.16 -4.02 11.51
C PHE A 85 14.37 -4.36 10.62
N GLY A 86 14.37 -5.52 9.98
CA GLY A 86 15.45 -5.90 9.07
C GLY A 86 15.55 -5.00 7.84
N ASP A 87 14.42 -4.50 7.38
CA ASP A 87 14.33 -3.52 6.30
C ASP A 87 14.96 -2.18 6.71
N ILE A 88 14.72 -1.72 7.94
CA ILE A 88 15.32 -0.50 8.48
C ILE A 88 16.83 -0.66 8.60
N LYS A 89 17.28 -1.84 9.05
CA LYS A 89 18.70 -2.15 9.10
C LYS A 89 19.35 -2.11 7.72
N ALA A 90 18.67 -2.67 6.73
CA ALA A 90 19.15 -2.69 5.34
C ALA A 90 19.21 -1.29 4.73
N ASP A 91 18.34 -0.36 5.16
CA ASP A 91 18.33 1.02 4.70
C ASP A 91 19.51 1.84 5.25
N GLY A 92 20.23 1.32 6.25
CA GLY A 92 21.48 1.89 6.70
C GLY A 92 21.41 2.70 8.00
N PRO A 93 22.56 3.28 8.43
CA PRO A 93 22.66 3.94 9.73
C PRO A 93 21.73 5.12 9.93
N ALA A 94 21.46 5.90 8.88
CA ALA A 94 20.56 7.06 8.99
C ALA A 94 19.12 6.61 9.27
N ALA A 95 18.67 5.52 8.63
CA ALA A 95 17.35 4.95 8.88
C ALA A 95 17.24 4.39 10.29
N ILE A 96 18.30 3.73 10.77
CA ILE A 96 18.36 3.20 12.15
C ILE A 96 18.27 4.36 13.15
N ALA A 97 19.02 5.44 12.93
CA ALA A 97 19.00 6.61 13.80
C ALA A 97 17.61 7.24 13.86
N THR A 98 16.94 7.36 12.71
CA THR A 98 15.57 7.88 12.64
C THR A 98 14.61 6.98 13.40
N ALA A 99 14.72 5.67 13.24
CA ALA A 99 13.87 4.72 13.95
C ALA A 99 14.06 4.83 15.46
N LEU A 100 15.28 4.91 15.93
CA LEU A 100 15.60 5.06 17.35
C LEU A 100 15.06 6.38 17.90
N ALA A 101 15.21 7.47 17.15
CA ALA A 101 14.67 8.78 17.55
C ALA A 101 13.15 8.74 17.69
N ASN A 102 12.47 8.11 16.72
CA ASN A 102 11.01 7.99 16.74
C ASN A 102 10.52 7.15 17.91
N LEU A 103 11.30 6.18 18.35
CA LEU A 103 10.98 5.35 19.52
C LEU A 103 11.36 6.03 20.84
N GLY A 104 12.00 7.20 20.78
CA GLY A 104 12.48 7.87 21.98
C GLY A 104 13.73 7.26 22.58
N LEU A 105 14.41 6.37 21.85
CA LEU A 105 15.63 5.71 22.35
C LEU A 105 16.90 6.46 21.98
N GLY A 106 16.93 7.08 20.81
CA GLY A 106 18.08 7.83 20.34
C GLY A 106 19.39 7.05 20.48
N GLU A 107 20.48 7.75 20.77
CA GLU A 107 21.77 7.14 21.03
C GLU A 107 21.88 6.60 22.46
N GLY A 108 20.92 6.95 23.32
CA GLY A 108 20.97 6.61 24.74
C GLY A 108 21.06 5.12 25.00
N SER A 109 20.37 4.29 24.24
CA SER A 109 20.41 2.84 24.43
C SER A 109 21.79 2.26 24.18
N ALA A 110 22.54 2.77 23.21
CA ALA A 110 23.89 2.35 22.94
C ALA A 110 24.85 2.87 24.00
N LEU A 111 24.66 4.10 24.45
CA LEU A 111 25.46 4.68 25.51
C LEU A 111 25.26 3.97 26.84
N ASP A 112 24.01 3.59 27.15
CA ASP A 112 23.69 2.85 28.35
C ASP A 112 24.43 1.51 28.42
N ARG A 113 24.45 0.78 27.34
CA ARG A 113 25.18 -0.49 27.26
C ARG A 113 26.66 -0.28 27.46
N LYS A 114 27.22 0.76 26.87
CA LYS A 114 28.62 1.09 27.00
C LYS A 114 28.96 1.46 28.44
N SER A 115 28.16 2.29 29.08
CA SER A 115 28.33 2.67 30.46
C SER A 115 28.31 1.48 31.40
N THR A 116 27.37 0.58 31.19
CA THR A 116 27.26 -0.64 31.98
C THR A 116 28.52 -1.49 31.89
N ARG A 117 29.09 -1.62 30.71
CA ARG A 117 30.34 -2.37 30.53
C ARG A 117 31.49 -1.72 31.21
N LEU A 118 31.57 -0.40 31.18
CA LEU A 118 32.66 0.32 31.84
C LEU A 118 32.57 0.22 33.36
N ASN A 119 31.39 0.11 33.89
CA ASN A 119 31.16 0.02 35.31
C ASN A 119 31.36 -1.39 35.86
N SER A 120 31.44 -2.36 35.00
CA SER A 120 31.71 -3.73 35.40
C SER A 120 33.18 -4.10 35.21
#